data_00fd5271a5148d5324b87715e8aa1536
#
_entry.id   00fd5271a5148d5324b87715e8aa1536
#
_cell.length_a   1.000
_cell.length_b   1.000
_cell.length_c   1.000
_cell.angle_alpha   90.00
_cell.angle_beta   90.00
_cell.angle_gamma   90.00
#
_symmetry.space_group_name_H-M   'P 1'
#
loop_
_entity.id
_entity.type
_entity.pdbx_description
1 polymer ?
#
loop_
_entity_poly.entity_id
_entity_poly.type
_entity_poly.pdbx_seq_one_letter_code
_entity_poly.pdbx_strand_id
1 'polypeptide(L)'
;MISRLHHVSLLVADTGRALDFYSGLLGLSVDEQRPDLGFPGAWLQVGEQQIHLLELPNPDPLEGRPEHGGRDRHTAFFVTDFESLKARLETAGIPFTLSRSGRRALFCRDPDNNGIELIADD
;
A
#
# COMPACT_ATOMS: atom_id res chain seq x y z
N MET A 1 -10.85 25.82 -0.62
CA MET A 1 -10.89 24.84 0.49
C MET A 1 -10.67 23.43 -0.06
N ILE A 2 -10.03 22.55 0.72
CA ILE A 2 -9.81 21.16 0.32
C ILE A 2 -11.15 20.43 0.28
N SER A 3 -11.42 19.68 -0.80
CA SER A 3 -12.69 18.97 -0.97
C SER A 3 -12.58 17.47 -0.76
N ARG A 4 -11.47 16.83 -1.18
CA ARG A 4 -11.29 15.38 -1.06
C ARG A 4 -9.85 15.00 -1.39
N LEU A 5 -9.48 13.77 -1.04
CA LEU A 5 -8.19 13.20 -1.39
C LEU A 5 -8.23 12.75 -2.86
N HIS A 6 -7.17 12.98 -3.62
CA HIS A 6 -7.06 12.53 -5.02
C HIS A 6 -6.20 11.28 -5.13
N HIS A 7 -4.98 11.35 -4.63
CA HIS A 7 -4.06 10.22 -4.65
C HIS A 7 -2.98 10.36 -3.57
N VAL A 8 -2.32 9.25 -3.32
CA VAL A 8 -1.12 9.17 -2.47
C VAL A 8 0.01 8.64 -3.33
N SER A 9 1.19 9.26 -3.26
CA SER A 9 2.38 8.83 -3.99
C SER A 9 3.32 8.09 -3.06
N LEU A 10 3.84 6.94 -3.50
CA LEU A 10 4.76 6.11 -2.76
C LEU A 10 6.01 5.87 -3.60
N LEU A 11 7.19 5.99 -2.98
CA LEU A 11 8.46 5.71 -3.65
C LEU A 11 8.74 4.20 -3.60
N VAL A 12 9.14 3.66 -4.75
CA VAL A 12 9.46 2.24 -4.89
C VAL A 12 10.80 2.09 -5.63
N ALA A 13 11.52 1.03 -5.32
CA ALA A 13 12.80 0.74 -5.98
C ALA A 13 12.60 0.07 -7.35
N ASP A 14 11.51 -0.68 -7.52
CA ASP A 14 11.22 -1.44 -8.72
C ASP A 14 9.72 -1.55 -8.90
N THR A 15 9.20 -0.97 -9.99
CA THR A 15 7.77 -0.92 -10.27
C THR A 15 7.16 -2.33 -10.40
N GLY A 16 7.85 -3.26 -11.07
CA GLY A 16 7.35 -4.63 -11.24
C GLY A 16 7.17 -5.35 -9.91
N ARG A 17 8.17 -5.22 -9.03
CA ARG A 17 8.11 -5.79 -7.68
C ARG A 17 6.99 -5.18 -6.85
N ALA A 18 6.81 -3.88 -6.94
CA ALA A 18 5.72 -3.19 -6.24
C ALA A 18 4.36 -3.63 -6.77
N LEU A 19 4.22 -3.83 -8.08
CA LEU A 19 2.96 -4.30 -8.68
C LEU A 19 2.62 -5.72 -8.27
N ASP A 20 3.60 -6.60 -8.06
CA ASP A 20 3.35 -7.94 -7.53
C ASP A 20 2.66 -7.86 -6.17
N PHE A 21 3.01 -6.86 -5.37
CA PHE A 21 2.37 -6.63 -4.07
C PHE A 21 1.00 -5.94 -4.22
N TYR A 22 0.97 -4.77 -4.84
CA TYR A 22 -0.27 -3.96 -4.87
C TYR A 22 -1.33 -4.54 -5.80
N SER A 23 -0.96 -5.03 -6.97
CA SER A 23 -1.89 -5.61 -7.93
C SER A 23 -2.03 -7.12 -7.74
N GLY A 24 -0.92 -7.83 -7.61
CA GLY A 24 -0.93 -9.28 -7.49
C GLY A 24 -1.49 -9.77 -6.16
N LEU A 25 -1.00 -9.23 -5.04
CA LEU A 25 -1.40 -9.68 -3.71
C LEU A 25 -2.64 -8.94 -3.20
N LEU A 26 -2.65 -7.60 -3.27
CA LEU A 26 -3.76 -6.79 -2.77
C LEU A 26 -4.92 -6.63 -3.77
N GLY A 27 -4.70 -6.94 -5.04
CA GLY A 27 -5.76 -6.95 -6.04
C GLY A 27 -6.14 -5.60 -6.61
N LEU A 28 -5.29 -4.57 -6.49
CA LEU A 28 -5.57 -3.26 -7.08
C LEU A 28 -5.41 -3.28 -8.60
N SER A 29 -6.29 -2.55 -9.29
CA SER A 29 -6.25 -2.44 -10.76
C SER A 29 -5.29 -1.34 -11.20
N VAL A 30 -4.50 -1.63 -12.24
CA VAL A 30 -3.60 -0.64 -12.85
C VAL A 30 -4.40 0.27 -13.77
N ASP A 31 -4.20 1.57 -13.66
CA ASP A 31 -4.72 2.55 -14.61
C ASP A 31 -3.74 2.65 -15.77
N GLU A 32 -4.17 2.17 -16.94
CA GLU A 32 -3.35 2.12 -18.16
C GLU A 32 -3.12 3.49 -18.80
N GLN A 33 -3.75 4.54 -18.28
CA GLN A 33 -3.66 5.88 -18.85
C GLN A 33 -2.54 6.73 -18.25
N ARG A 34 -1.68 6.15 -17.42
CA ARG A 34 -0.52 6.87 -16.89
C ARG A 34 0.35 7.35 -18.05
N PRO A 35 0.59 8.67 -18.17
CA PRO A 35 1.46 9.20 -19.24
C PRO A 35 2.93 8.90 -18.95
N ASP A 36 3.79 9.12 -19.93
CA ASP A 36 5.24 9.11 -19.73
C ASP A 36 5.63 10.35 -18.93
N LEU A 37 6.04 10.16 -17.69
CA LEU A 37 6.44 11.23 -16.79
C LEU A 37 7.97 11.37 -16.69
N GLY A 38 8.72 10.63 -17.53
CA GLY A 38 10.18 10.65 -17.50
C GLY A 38 10.83 9.72 -16.50
N PHE A 39 10.03 8.90 -15.80
CA PHE A 39 10.50 7.87 -14.88
C PHE A 39 9.48 6.72 -14.83
N PRO A 40 9.92 5.49 -14.49
CA PRO A 40 9.00 4.37 -14.37
C PRO A 40 8.08 4.52 -13.15
N GLY A 41 6.94 3.88 -13.22
CA GLY A 41 5.97 3.86 -12.13
C GLY A 41 4.66 3.30 -12.59
N ALA A 42 3.64 3.42 -11.75
CA ALA A 42 2.30 2.94 -12.06
C ALA A 42 1.26 3.73 -11.27
N TRP A 43 0.09 3.85 -11.83
CA TRP A 43 -1.08 4.37 -11.14
C TRP A 43 -2.04 3.22 -10.86
N LEU A 44 -2.49 3.13 -9.62
CA LEU A 44 -3.39 2.07 -9.17
C LEU A 44 -4.71 2.68 -8.72
N GLN A 45 -5.81 2.11 -9.20
CA GLN A 45 -7.15 2.61 -8.87
C GLN A 45 -7.64 2.04 -7.54
N VAL A 46 -8.13 2.90 -6.67
CA VAL A 46 -8.70 2.55 -5.37
C VAL A 46 -10.03 3.32 -5.23
N GLY A 47 -11.14 2.71 -5.64
CA GLY A 47 -12.40 3.43 -5.73
C GLY A 47 -12.27 4.62 -6.68
N GLU A 48 -12.53 5.84 -6.19
CA GLU A 48 -12.38 7.08 -6.97
C GLU A 48 -11.02 7.74 -6.75
N GLN A 49 -10.15 7.13 -5.96
CA GLN A 49 -8.83 7.64 -5.63
C GLN A 49 -7.75 6.75 -6.25
N GLN A 50 -6.50 7.15 -6.13
CA GLN A 50 -5.40 6.39 -6.70
C GLN A 50 -4.21 6.31 -5.74
N ILE A 51 -3.41 5.27 -5.95
CA ILE A 51 -2.05 5.17 -5.43
C ILE A 51 -1.11 5.34 -6.63
N HIS A 52 -0.18 6.26 -6.53
CA HIS A 52 0.85 6.46 -7.54
C HIS A 52 2.17 5.88 -7.05
N LEU A 53 2.71 4.92 -7.79
CA LEU A 53 4.03 4.36 -7.51
C LEU A 53 5.06 5.10 -8.34
N LEU A 54 6.10 5.62 -7.68
CA LEU A 54 7.16 6.39 -8.31
C LEU A 54 8.48 5.63 -8.14
N GLU A 55 9.02 5.13 -9.24
CA GLU A 55 10.34 4.48 -9.21
C GLU A 55 11.42 5.54 -9.28
N LEU A 56 11.69 6.13 -8.13
CA LEU A 56 12.65 7.22 -7.95
C LEU A 56 13.47 6.94 -6.70
N PRO A 57 14.68 7.55 -6.58
CA PRO A 57 15.48 7.42 -5.36
C PRO A 57 14.69 7.85 -4.13
N ASN A 58 14.76 7.04 -3.07
CA ASN A 58 14.05 7.33 -1.83
C ASN A 58 15.02 8.00 -0.84
N PRO A 59 14.77 9.28 -0.46
CA PRO A 59 15.63 9.97 0.50
C PRO A 59 15.42 9.51 1.94
N ASP A 60 14.35 8.75 2.21
CA ASP A 60 14.00 8.31 3.55
C ASP A 60 14.62 6.95 3.88
N PRO A 61 14.96 6.69 5.15
CA PRO A 61 15.46 5.39 5.55
C PRO A 61 14.45 4.28 5.30
N LEU A 62 14.91 3.15 4.74
CA LEU A 62 14.09 1.96 4.59
C LEU A 62 14.12 1.10 5.86
N GLU A 63 15.19 1.22 6.65
CA GLU A 63 15.39 0.44 7.87
C GLU A 63 15.17 1.31 9.11
N GLY A 64 15.05 0.65 10.26
CA GLY A 64 14.86 1.35 11.53
C GLY A 64 13.46 1.90 11.75
N ARG A 65 12.50 1.50 10.93
CA ARG A 65 11.11 1.92 11.08
C ARG A 65 10.41 1.14 12.21
N PRO A 66 9.39 1.73 12.84
CA PRO A 66 8.66 1.06 13.92
C PRO A 66 8.17 -0.33 13.51
N GLU A 67 8.33 -1.31 14.39
CA GLU A 67 7.87 -2.68 14.15
C GLU A 67 6.36 -2.72 13.94
N HIS A 68 5.60 -1.98 14.75
CA HIS A 68 4.17 -1.83 14.57
C HIS A 68 3.89 -0.65 13.64
N GLY A 69 3.35 -0.94 12.45
CA GLY A 69 3.10 0.06 11.41
C GLY A 69 2.14 1.17 11.82
N GLY A 70 1.33 0.95 12.86
CA GLY A 70 0.46 1.99 13.41
C GLY A 70 1.22 3.15 14.04
N ARG A 71 2.52 2.99 14.33
CA ARG A 71 3.40 4.04 14.86
C ARG A 71 4.26 4.68 13.79
N ASP A 72 4.07 4.30 12.54
CA ASP A 72 4.75 4.88 11.40
C ASP A 72 3.71 5.54 10.49
N ARG A 73 4.17 6.35 9.55
CA ARG A 73 3.28 6.85 8.50
C ARG A 73 2.79 5.68 7.67
N HIS A 74 1.52 5.70 7.29
CA HIS A 74 0.93 4.60 6.55
C HIS A 74 -0.25 5.06 5.73
N THR A 75 -0.59 4.28 4.69
CA THR A 75 -1.79 4.46 3.89
C THR A 75 -2.79 3.40 4.31
N ALA A 76 -4.02 3.81 4.58
CA ALA A 76 -5.07 2.92 5.06
C ALA A 76 -6.11 2.64 3.98
N PHE A 77 -6.49 1.38 3.84
CA PHE A 77 -7.47 0.91 2.88
C PHE A 77 -8.59 0.14 3.59
N PHE A 78 -9.82 0.32 3.14
CA PHE A 78 -10.88 -0.60 3.49
C PHE A 78 -10.80 -1.85 2.61
N VAL A 79 -11.03 -3.01 3.19
CA VAL A 79 -11.01 -4.31 2.49
C VAL A 79 -12.34 -5.02 2.69
N THR A 80 -12.91 -5.53 1.61
CA THR A 80 -14.24 -6.18 1.64
C THR A 80 -14.19 -7.61 2.17
N ASP A 81 -13.06 -8.30 2.04
CA ASP A 81 -12.88 -9.66 2.56
C ASP A 81 -11.58 -9.72 3.34
N PHE A 82 -11.65 -9.22 4.57
CA PHE A 82 -10.48 -9.08 5.44
C PHE A 82 -9.81 -10.42 5.74
N GLU A 83 -10.59 -11.45 6.06
CA GLU A 83 -10.01 -12.76 6.41
C GLU A 83 -9.31 -13.42 5.22
N SER A 84 -9.86 -13.29 4.02
CA SER A 84 -9.23 -13.81 2.81
C SER A 84 -7.91 -13.11 2.52
N LEU A 85 -7.88 -11.77 2.65
CA LEU A 85 -6.67 -11.00 2.42
C LEU A 85 -5.61 -11.29 3.47
N LYS A 86 -6.02 -11.39 4.73
CA LYS A 86 -5.13 -11.79 5.83
C LYS A 86 -4.48 -13.16 5.54
N ALA A 87 -5.27 -14.13 5.08
CA ALA A 87 -4.77 -15.44 4.71
C ALA A 87 -3.77 -15.38 3.54
N ARG A 88 -4.01 -14.52 2.56
CA ARG A 88 -3.05 -14.29 1.46
C ARG A 88 -1.72 -13.78 1.96
N LEU A 89 -1.74 -12.82 2.90
CA LEU A 89 -0.53 -12.29 3.50
C LEU A 89 0.25 -13.40 4.24
N GLU A 90 -0.45 -14.22 5.01
CA GLU A 90 0.16 -15.34 5.72
C GLU A 90 0.80 -16.34 4.75
N THR A 91 0.07 -16.72 3.69
CA THR A 91 0.58 -17.64 2.66
C THR A 91 1.80 -17.08 1.93
N ALA A 92 1.81 -15.77 1.68
CA ALA A 92 2.93 -15.09 1.01
C ALA A 92 4.10 -14.82 1.95
N GLY A 93 3.98 -15.13 3.25
CA GLY A 93 5.03 -14.87 4.22
C GLY A 93 5.22 -13.40 4.55
N ILE A 94 4.21 -12.57 4.34
CA ILE A 94 4.25 -11.14 4.66
C ILE A 94 3.92 -10.95 6.13
N PRO A 95 4.85 -10.46 6.96
CA PRO A 95 4.55 -10.20 8.38
C PRO A 95 3.58 -9.04 8.54
N PHE A 96 2.74 -9.13 9.56
CA PHE A 96 1.82 -8.04 9.90
C PHE A 96 1.58 -7.99 11.40
N THR A 97 1.10 -6.84 11.88
CA THR A 97 0.67 -6.66 13.26
C THR A 97 -0.80 -6.27 13.27
N LEU A 98 -1.52 -6.66 14.31
CA LEU A 98 -2.94 -6.30 14.43
C LEU A 98 -3.08 -4.89 14.99
N SER A 99 -4.15 -4.21 14.58
CA SER A 99 -4.47 -2.88 15.08
C SER A 99 -4.70 -2.90 16.59
N ARG A 100 -4.24 -1.84 17.26
CA ARG A 100 -4.43 -1.65 18.71
C ARG A 100 -5.52 -0.64 19.01
N SER A 101 -6.27 -0.22 17.99
CA SER A 101 -7.35 0.78 18.12
C SER A 101 -8.70 0.16 18.48
N GLY A 102 -8.79 -1.17 18.51
CA GLY A 102 -10.06 -1.89 18.65
C GLY A 102 -10.75 -2.17 17.33
N ARG A 103 -10.28 -1.58 16.21
CA ARG A 103 -10.79 -1.89 14.88
C ARG A 103 -10.25 -3.24 14.40
N ARG A 104 -11.03 -3.90 13.57
CA ARG A 104 -10.59 -5.11 12.88
C ARG A 104 -9.73 -4.70 11.70
N ALA A 105 -8.43 -4.58 11.96
CA ALA A 105 -7.46 -4.09 10.99
C ALA A 105 -6.08 -4.66 11.28
N LEU A 106 -5.21 -4.60 10.27
CA LEU A 106 -3.81 -5.02 10.40
C LEU A 106 -2.90 -4.02 9.70
N PHE A 107 -1.63 -4.08 10.08
CA PHE A 107 -0.56 -3.28 9.46
C PHE A 107 0.47 -4.22 8.86
N CYS A 108 0.80 -3.98 7.60
CA CYS A 108 1.89 -4.67 6.91
C CYS A 108 2.75 -3.63 6.19
N ARG A 109 3.74 -4.09 5.43
CA ARG A 109 4.58 -3.20 4.64
C ARG A 109 4.71 -3.73 3.23
N ASP A 110 4.80 -2.81 2.27
CA ASP A 110 5.12 -3.17 0.89
C ASP A 110 6.62 -3.54 0.78
N PRO A 111 7.10 -3.98 -0.41
CA PRO A 111 8.51 -4.35 -0.57
C PRO A 111 9.52 -3.24 -0.27
N ASP A 112 9.09 -1.99 -0.24
CA ASP A 112 9.93 -0.82 0.04
C ASP A 112 9.71 -0.25 1.44
N ASN A 113 9.11 -1.04 2.33
CA ASN A 113 8.79 -0.69 3.72
C ASN A 113 7.82 0.48 3.88
N ASN A 114 7.06 0.81 2.84
CA ASN A 114 5.93 1.72 3.01
C ASN A 114 4.85 1.06 3.88
N GLY A 115 4.39 1.77 4.89
CA GLY A 115 3.38 1.25 5.82
C GLY A 115 1.99 1.20 5.18
N ILE A 116 1.29 0.09 5.40
CA ILE A 116 -0.05 -0.16 4.87
C ILE A 116 -0.94 -0.63 6.02
N GLU A 117 -2.10 0.01 6.16
CA GLU A 117 -3.15 -0.46 7.06
C GLU A 117 -4.30 -1.04 6.23
N LEU A 118 -4.77 -2.22 6.58
CA LEU A 118 -5.92 -2.86 5.95
C LEU A 118 -7.02 -2.98 6.98
N ILE A 119 -8.15 -2.33 6.72
CA ILE A 119 -9.27 -2.21 7.67
C ILE A 119 -10.46 -2.99 7.11
N ALA A 120 -11.04 -3.87 7.91
CA ALA A 120 -12.22 -4.60 7.50
C ALA A 120 -13.40 -3.65 7.25
N ASP A 121 -14.01 -3.80 6.07
CA ASP A 121 -15.18 -3.03 5.66
C ASP A 121 -16.40 -3.94 5.75
N ASP A 122 -16.86 -4.16 6.98
CA ASP A 122 -18.00 -5.05 7.27
C ASP A 122 -18.93 -4.49 8.36
#